data_61e7ce09721158f18bfd52da3acb65cf
#
_entry.id   61e7ce09721158f18bfd52da3acb65cf
#
_cell.length_a   1.000
_cell.length_b   1.000
_cell.length_c   1.000
_cell.angle_alpha   90.00
_cell.angle_beta   90.00
_cell.angle_gamma   90.00
#
_symmetry.space_group_name_H-M   'P 1'
#
loop_
_entity.id
_entity.type
_entity.pdbx_description
1 polymer ?
#
loop_
_entity_poly.entity_id
_entity_poly.type
_entity_poly.pdbx_seq_one_letter_code
_entity_poly.pdbx_strand_id
1 'polypeptide(L)'
;MHLDAALVSAVCGAVGGWFVPALIGRVPEPTPDPEPKPDAEPKEPYTSIAALPGLAWKSAVVSAACAGLVGAAVGLEWVLVILVPLVPLSVALAVVDWRTRLLPTRLVLPATGVAILLGLVGWAVTGDVDDLIRAAIALVVVRSVFWALWWFHSAGMGFGDVRLAALLGFALGQLGWGEVVVGVYSGFLVFALPGLLLAIARRDRGLLKSAFPFGPFMLVGALIGVLVGSAVWSSLFPAWA
;
A
#
# COMPACT_ATOMS: atom_id res chain seq x y z
N MET A 1 14.07 14.47 12.88
CA MET A 1 13.36 13.21 13.18
C MET A 1 12.51 13.43 14.43
N HIS A 2 11.23 13.13 14.34
CA HIS A 2 10.24 13.29 15.41
C HIS A 2 10.16 12.00 16.23
N LEU A 3 11.00 11.88 17.32
CA LEU A 3 11.10 10.66 18.11
C LEU A 3 9.81 10.31 18.88
N ASP A 4 9.10 11.32 19.35
CA ASP A 4 7.80 11.19 20.02
C ASP A 4 6.73 10.59 19.08
N ALA A 5 6.60 11.17 17.88
CA ALA A 5 5.71 10.66 16.83
C ALA A 5 6.10 9.24 16.39
N ALA A 6 7.41 8.97 16.27
CA ALA A 6 7.92 7.65 15.94
C ALA A 6 7.51 6.60 16.97
N LEU A 7 7.68 6.90 18.26
CA LEU A 7 7.33 5.96 19.33
C LEU A 7 5.84 5.70 19.42
N VAL A 8 5.02 6.75 19.38
CA VAL A 8 3.55 6.62 19.40
C VAL A 8 3.07 5.81 18.22
N SER A 9 3.54 6.15 17.01
CA SER A 9 3.16 5.44 15.79
C SER A 9 3.63 3.98 15.80
N ALA A 10 4.83 3.70 16.31
CA ALA A 10 5.33 2.33 16.43
C ALA A 10 4.47 1.48 17.38
N VAL A 11 4.08 2.03 18.53
CA VAL A 11 3.20 1.34 19.48
C VAL A 11 1.83 1.07 18.86
N CYS A 12 1.22 2.08 18.23
CA CYS A 12 -0.06 1.92 17.52
C CYS A 12 0.05 0.90 16.38
N GLY A 13 1.14 0.95 15.61
CA GLY A 13 1.43 -0.01 14.55
C GLY A 13 1.60 -1.44 15.08
N ALA A 14 2.31 -1.63 16.21
CA ALA A 14 2.47 -2.93 16.86
C ALA A 14 1.13 -3.51 17.30
N VAL A 15 0.31 -2.71 17.96
CA VAL A 15 -1.02 -3.11 18.41
C VAL A 15 -1.90 -3.49 17.21
N GLY A 16 -1.99 -2.64 16.19
CA GLY A 16 -2.76 -2.93 14.97
C GLY A 16 -2.23 -4.17 14.24
N GLY A 17 -0.90 -4.30 14.14
CA GLY A 17 -0.23 -5.44 13.51
C GLY A 17 -0.50 -6.78 14.21
N TRP A 18 -0.67 -6.78 15.53
CA TRP A 18 -1.06 -7.98 16.28
C TRP A 18 -2.42 -8.53 15.85
N PHE A 19 -3.32 -7.65 15.41
CA PHE A 19 -4.66 -8.02 14.95
C PHE A 19 -4.74 -8.36 13.45
N VAL A 20 -3.63 -8.33 12.70
CA VAL A 20 -3.60 -8.69 11.27
C VAL A 20 -4.20 -10.08 10.99
N PRO A 21 -3.91 -11.16 11.76
CA PRO A 21 -4.54 -12.44 11.54
C PRO A 21 -6.06 -12.39 11.67
N ALA A 22 -6.56 -11.68 12.69
CA ALA A 22 -8.00 -11.52 12.91
C ALA A 22 -8.66 -10.69 11.80
N LEU A 23 -7.94 -9.70 11.25
CA LEU A 23 -8.40 -8.92 10.10
C LEU A 23 -8.53 -9.79 8.86
N ILE A 24 -7.51 -10.60 8.56
CA ILE A 24 -7.51 -11.52 7.41
C ILE A 24 -8.62 -12.58 7.57
N GLY A 25 -8.74 -13.19 8.74
CA GLY A 25 -9.73 -14.25 8.99
C GLY A 25 -11.21 -13.79 8.96
N ARG A 26 -11.45 -12.47 9.04
CA ARG A 26 -12.81 -11.89 8.87
C ARG A 26 -13.17 -11.58 7.44
N VAL A 27 -12.22 -11.65 6.52
CA VAL A 27 -12.50 -11.44 5.10
C VAL A 27 -13.20 -12.68 4.56
N PRO A 28 -14.38 -12.55 3.94
CA PRO A 28 -15.04 -13.68 3.28
C PRO A 28 -14.14 -14.24 2.18
N GLU A 29 -14.11 -15.56 2.12
CA GLU A 29 -13.35 -16.28 1.09
C GLU A 29 -13.78 -15.81 -0.32
N PRO A 30 -12.85 -15.71 -1.25
CA PRO A 30 -13.17 -15.34 -2.63
C PRO A 30 -14.12 -16.38 -3.23
N THR A 31 -15.10 -15.90 -3.97
CA THR A 31 -16.00 -16.78 -4.72
C THR A 31 -15.15 -17.63 -5.68
N PRO A 32 -15.32 -18.96 -5.68
CA PRO A 32 -14.64 -19.80 -6.65
C PRO A 32 -14.91 -19.34 -8.07
N ASP A 33 -13.91 -19.41 -8.93
CA ASP A 33 -14.10 -19.10 -10.35
C ASP A 33 -15.06 -20.14 -10.95
N PRO A 34 -16.18 -19.76 -11.56
CA PRO A 34 -17.11 -20.70 -12.15
C PRO A 34 -16.49 -21.52 -13.29
N GLU A 35 -15.46 -21.00 -13.95
CA GLU A 35 -14.71 -21.70 -15.00
C GLU A 35 -13.19 -21.65 -14.68
N PRO A 36 -12.72 -22.43 -13.70
CA PRO A 36 -11.32 -22.45 -13.37
C PRO A 36 -10.51 -22.99 -14.56
N LYS A 37 -9.39 -22.34 -14.87
CA LYS A 37 -8.45 -22.89 -15.87
C LYS A 37 -8.00 -24.29 -15.41
N PRO A 38 -7.88 -25.27 -16.32
CA PRO A 38 -7.54 -26.64 -15.97
C PRO A 38 -6.26 -26.80 -15.12
N ASP A 39 -5.31 -25.89 -15.28
CA ASP A 39 -4.01 -25.88 -14.59
C ASP A 39 -3.94 -24.84 -13.46
N ALA A 40 -5.08 -24.24 -13.03
CA ALA A 40 -5.07 -23.25 -11.96
C ALA A 40 -4.93 -23.95 -10.60
N GLU A 41 -3.84 -23.66 -9.88
CA GLU A 41 -3.69 -24.11 -8.50
C GLU A 41 -4.80 -23.50 -7.61
N PRO A 42 -5.41 -24.29 -6.71
CA PRO A 42 -6.39 -23.77 -5.77
C PRO A 42 -5.78 -22.64 -4.93
N LYS A 43 -6.47 -21.51 -4.83
CA LYS A 43 -6.00 -20.41 -3.99
C LYS A 43 -6.11 -20.78 -2.52
N GLU A 44 -5.09 -20.40 -1.75
CA GLU A 44 -5.07 -20.63 -0.31
C GLU A 44 -6.22 -19.88 0.38
N PRO A 45 -7.03 -20.52 1.24
CA PRO A 45 -8.10 -19.85 1.97
C PRO A 45 -7.56 -18.78 2.91
N TYR A 46 -8.28 -17.67 3.07
CA TYR A 46 -7.89 -16.60 3.99
C TYR A 46 -7.85 -17.08 5.44
N THR A 47 -8.71 -18.02 5.81
CA THR A 47 -8.72 -18.64 7.13
C THR A 47 -7.44 -19.41 7.42
N SER A 48 -6.84 -20.11 6.44
CA SER A 48 -5.54 -20.78 6.61
C SER A 48 -4.38 -19.79 6.68
N ILE A 49 -4.43 -18.70 5.91
CA ILE A 49 -3.45 -17.62 6.01
C ILE A 49 -3.50 -16.98 7.40
N ALA A 50 -4.69 -16.71 7.92
CA ALA A 50 -4.86 -16.16 9.26
C ALA A 50 -4.33 -17.07 10.37
N ALA A 51 -4.35 -18.39 10.15
CA ALA A 51 -3.85 -19.40 11.10
C ALA A 51 -2.33 -19.65 11.01
N LEU A 52 -1.60 -18.93 10.15
CA LEU A 52 -0.15 -19.11 10.00
C LEU A 52 0.60 -18.89 11.32
N PRO A 53 1.51 -19.81 11.72
CA PRO A 53 2.26 -19.71 12.96
C PRO A 53 3.09 -18.42 13.00
N GLY A 54 2.91 -17.66 14.07
CA GLY A 54 3.68 -16.43 14.30
C GLY A 54 3.27 -15.25 13.43
N LEU A 55 2.19 -15.31 12.65
CA LEU A 55 1.73 -14.19 11.84
C LEU A 55 1.47 -12.95 12.69
N ALA A 56 0.83 -13.09 13.86
CA ALA A 56 0.50 -11.98 14.74
C ALA A 56 1.74 -11.19 15.16
N TRP A 57 2.75 -11.85 15.76
CA TRP A 57 3.94 -11.14 16.22
C TRP A 57 4.81 -10.61 15.09
N LYS A 58 4.91 -11.35 13.94
CA LYS A 58 5.65 -10.88 12.75
C LYS A 58 5.01 -9.63 12.18
N SER A 59 3.67 -9.64 12.03
CA SER A 59 2.91 -8.47 11.57
C SER A 59 3.00 -7.31 12.56
N ALA A 60 3.00 -7.58 13.88
CA ALA A 60 3.20 -6.55 14.88
C ALA A 60 4.56 -5.87 14.76
N VAL A 61 5.64 -6.65 14.60
CA VAL A 61 7.01 -6.11 14.44
C VAL A 61 7.13 -5.30 13.15
N VAL A 62 6.65 -5.83 12.01
CA VAL A 62 6.70 -5.12 10.72
C VAL A 62 5.87 -3.84 10.79
N SER A 63 4.65 -3.91 11.33
CA SER A 63 3.79 -2.74 11.46
C SER A 63 4.37 -1.70 12.41
N ALA A 64 5.00 -2.11 13.52
CA ALA A 64 5.69 -1.21 14.42
C ALA A 64 6.83 -0.47 13.73
N ALA A 65 7.68 -1.21 13.01
CA ALA A 65 8.80 -0.63 12.28
C ALA A 65 8.34 0.37 11.20
N CYS A 66 7.39 -0.04 10.35
CA CYS A 66 6.87 0.83 9.29
C CYS A 66 6.13 2.06 9.86
N ALA A 67 5.25 1.88 10.86
CA ALA A 67 4.54 3.00 11.48
C ALA A 67 5.49 3.94 12.22
N GLY A 68 6.51 3.40 12.90
CA GLY A 68 7.56 4.20 13.52
C GLY A 68 8.34 5.06 12.52
N LEU A 69 8.70 4.48 11.36
CA LEU A 69 9.33 5.23 10.27
C LEU A 69 8.42 6.34 9.73
N VAL A 70 7.14 6.04 9.52
CA VAL A 70 6.13 7.05 9.11
C VAL A 70 6.03 8.16 10.13
N GLY A 71 5.90 7.84 11.42
CA GLY A 71 5.85 8.85 12.49
C GLY A 71 7.12 9.69 12.58
N ALA A 72 8.31 9.05 12.39
CA ALA A 72 9.60 9.77 12.39
C ALA A 72 9.75 10.75 11.22
N ALA A 73 9.16 10.42 10.07
CA ALA A 73 9.20 11.25 8.87
C ALA A 73 8.19 12.41 8.92
N VAL A 74 6.97 12.12 9.36
CA VAL A 74 5.83 13.06 9.30
C VAL A 74 5.77 13.97 10.54
N GLY A 75 6.10 13.46 11.73
CA GLY A 75 5.86 14.18 12.99
C GLY A 75 4.43 14.00 13.50
N LEU A 76 4.09 14.68 14.61
CA LEU A 76 2.74 14.63 15.22
C LEU A 76 1.76 15.53 14.45
N GLU A 77 1.48 15.15 13.21
CA GLU A 77 0.54 15.83 12.34
C GLU A 77 -0.78 15.04 12.22
N TRP A 78 -1.87 15.73 11.85
CA TRP A 78 -3.18 15.08 11.68
C TRP A 78 -3.14 13.89 10.72
N VAL A 79 -2.34 13.97 9.68
CA VAL A 79 -2.22 12.92 8.66
C VAL A 79 -1.80 11.56 9.23
N LEU A 80 -1.13 11.52 10.40
CA LEU A 80 -0.81 10.25 11.09
C LEU A 80 -2.07 9.46 11.47
N VAL A 81 -3.19 10.14 11.73
CA VAL A 81 -4.48 9.48 12.04
C VAL A 81 -4.96 8.67 10.84
N ILE A 82 -4.57 9.05 9.63
CA ILE A 82 -4.85 8.32 8.39
C ILE A 82 -3.78 7.24 8.17
N LEU A 83 -2.50 7.64 8.21
CA LEU A 83 -1.39 6.79 7.77
C LEU A 83 -1.12 5.62 8.72
N VAL A 84 -1.14 5.85 10.04
CA VAL A 84 -0.77 4.82 11.01
C VAL A 84 -1.71 3.61 10.98
N PRO A 85 -3.06 3.75 10.93
CA PRO A 85 -3.96 2.62 10.77
C PRO A 85 -3.83 1.90 9.42
N LEU A 86 -3.39 2.61 8.36
CA LEU A 86 -3.15 2.00 7.06
C LEU A 86 -1.94 1.06 7.06
N VAL A 87 -0.98 1.20 7.99
CA VAL A 87 0.20 0.33 8.05
C VAL A 87 -0.17 -1.13 8.33
N PRO A 88 -0.87 -1.49 9.43
CA PRO A 88 -1.26 -2.89 9.66
C PRO A 88 -2.21 -3.42 8.58
N LEU A 89 -3.08 -2.58 8.01
CA LEU A 89 -3.89 -2.97 6.86
C LEU A 89 -3.00 -3.31 5.65
N SER A 90 -1.98 -2.50 5.37
CA SER A 90 -1.02 -2.73 4.30
C SER A 90 -0.27 -4.05 4.50
N VAL A 91 0.13 -4.37 5.74
CA VAL A 91 0.75 -5.66 6.07
C VAL A 91 -0.22 -6.80 5.80
N ALA A 92 -1.50 -6.69 6.19
CA ALA A 92 -2.51 -7.70 5.89
C ALA A 92 -2.70 -7.90 4.38
N LEU A 93 -2.83 -6.80 3.62
CA LEU A 93 -2.97 -6.84 2.16
C LEU A 93 -1.73 -7.45 1.48
N ALA A 94 -0.52 -7.09 1.94
CA ALA A 94 0.72 -7.64 1.41
C ALA A 94 0.81 -9.16 1.63
N VAL A 95 0.45 -9.66 2.82
CA VAL A 95 0.45 -11.10 3.13
C VAL A 95 -0.57 -11.84 2.28
N VAL A 96 -1.78 -11.32 2.16
CA VAL A 96 -2.85 -11.95 1.36
C VAL A 96 -2.47 -11.95 -0.12
N ASP A 97 -2.03 -10.81 -0.65
CA ASP A 97 -1.67 -10.70 -2.07
C ASP A 97 -0.47 -11.56 -2.43
N TRP A 98 0.53 -11.66 -1.55
CA TRP A 98 1.69 -12.53 -1.76
C TRP A 98 1.32 -14.01 -1.88
N ARG A 99 0.30 -14.45 -1.15
CA ARG A 99 -0.15 -15.84 -1.09
C ARG A 99 -1.19 -16.20 -2.15
N THR A 100 -2.09 -15.26 -2.43
CA THR A 100 -3.28 -15.55 -3.25
C THR A 100 -3.32 -14.77 -4.56
N ARG A 101 -2.47 -13.74 -4.69
CA ARG A 101 -2.52 -12.75 -5.79
C ARG A 101 -3.89 -12.09 -5.89
N LEU A 102 -4.53 -11.88 -4.74
CA LEU A 102 -5.82 -11.21 -4.63
C LEU A 102 -5.74 -10.08 -3.61
N LEU A 103 -6.23 -8.92 -3.99
CA LEU A 103 -6.45 -7.80 -3.07
C LEU A 103 -7.93 -7.74 -2.69
N PRO A 104 -8.30 -8.10 -1.44
CA PRO A 104 -9.69 -8.15 -1.02
C PRO A 104 -10.37 -6.78 -1.11
N THR A 105 -11.34 -6.65 -2.00
CA THR A 105 -12.13 -5.42 -2.15
C THR A 105 -12.78 -4.99 -0.85
N ARG A 106 -13.18 -5.96 -0.02
CA ARG A 106 -13.82 -5.72 1.29
C ARG A 106 -12.89 -5.14 2.35
N LEU A 107 -11.58 -5.11 2.10
CA LEU A 107 -10.61 -4.38 2.93
C LEU A 107 -10.28 -3.02 2.28
N VAL A 108 -9.97 -3.00 1.00
CA VAL A 108 -9.48 -1.80 0.31
C VAL A 108 -10.54 -0.71 0.21
N LEU A 109 -11.79 -1.03 -0.19
CA LEU A 109 -12.82 0.00 -0.37
C LEU A 109 -13.24 0.66 0.94
N PRO A 110 -13.55 -0.07 2.03
CA PRO A 110 -13.84 0.57 3.31
C PRO A 110 -12.67 1.41 3.84
N ALA A 111 -11.43 0.92 3.68
CA ALA A 111 -10.26 1.68 4.08
C ALA A 111 -10.13 3.00 3.30
N THR A 112 -10.43 2.97 1.98
CA THR A 112 -10.46 4.20 1.18
C THR A 112 -11.54 5.16 1.68
N GLY A 113 -12.74 4.64 1.98
CA GLY A 113 -13.82 5.45 2.54
C GLY A 113 -13.47 6.07 3.90
N VAL A 114 -12.84 5.30 4.79
CA VAL A 114 -12.36 5.78 6.10
C VAL A 114 -11.26 6.82 5.92
N ALA A 115 -10.30 6.59 5.02
CA ALA A 115 -9.24 7.57 4.75
C ALA A 115 -9.81 8.90 4.24
N ILE A 116 -10.79 8.86 3.33
CA ILE A 116 -11.49 10.06 2.84
C ILE A 116 -12.23 10.77 3.97
N LEU A 117 -12.96 10.01 4.80
CA LEU A 117 -13.67 10.58 5.96
C LEU A 117 -12.70 11.27 6.94
N LEU A 118 -11.58 10.61 7.25
CA LEU A 118 -10.54 11.18 8.12
C LEU A 118 -9.88 12.42 7.49
N GLY A 119 -9.69 12.43 6.17
CA GLY A 119 -9.22 13.62 5.45
C GLY A 119 -10.21 14.79 5.53
N LEU A 120 -11.52 14.52 5.40
CA LEU A 120 -12.57 15.53 5.60
C LEU A 120 -12.60 16.06 7.04
N VAL A 121 -12.45 15.18 8.03
CA VAL A 121 -12.34 15.59 9.44
C VAL A 121 -11.06 16.40 9.66
N GLY A 122 -9.95 15.99 9.05
CA GLY A 122 -8.68 16.71 9.07
C GLY A 122 -8.84 18.14 8.58
N TRP A 123 -9.43 18.33 7.41
CA TRP A 123 -9.78 19.66 6.90
C TRP A 123 -10.63 20.46 7.88
N ALA A 124 -11.69 19.86 8.46
CA ALA A 124 -12.54 20.55 9.40
C ALA A 124 -11.82 20.99 10.70
N VAL A 125 -10.77 20.25 11.10
CA VAL A 125 -9.97 20.52 12.31
C VAL A 125 -8.85 21.50 12.03
N THR A 126 -8.11 21.33 10.91
CA THR A 126 -6.92 22.13 10.58
C THR A 126 -7.26 23.40 9.78
N GLY A 127 -8.38 23.38 9.06
CA GLY A 127 -8.76 24.44 8.11
C GLY A 127 -8.03 24.34 6.76
N ASP A 128 -7.12 23.38 6.60
CA ASP A 128 -6.34 23.23 5.37
C ASP A 128 -7.11 22.40 4.33
N VAL A 129 -7.66 23.08 3.34
CA VAL A 129 -8.39 22.48 2.24
C VAL A 129 -7.48 21.97 1.14
N ASP A 130 -6.27 22.53 1.03
CA ASP A 130 -5.35 22.23 -0.08
C ASP A 130 -4.85 20.79 0.00
N ASP A 131 -4.58 20.28 1.20
CA ASP A 131 -4.22 18.89 1.42
C ASP A 131 -5.33 17.93 0.98
N LEU A 132 -6.58 18.26 1.29
CA LEU A 132 -7.74 17.45 0.89
C LEU A 132 -7.95 17.46 -0.62
N ILE A 133 -7.86 18.64 -1.25
CA ILE A 133 -8.01 18.79 -2.70
C ILE A 133 -6.89 18.01 -3.41
N ARG A 134 -5.65 18.18 -2.97
CA ARG A 134 -4.50 17.46 -3.51
C ARG A 134 -4.69 15.94 -3.39
N ALA A 135 -5.13 15.46 -2.21
CA ALA A 135 -5.40 14.04 -1.98
C ALA A 135 -6.51 13.50 -2.89
N ALA A 136 -7.59 14.26 -3.08
CA ALA A 136 -8.68 13.89 -3.98
C ALA A 136 -8.21 13.82 -5.45
N ILE A 137 -7.42 14.79 -5.90
CA ILE A 137 -6.84 14.78 -7.24
C ILE A 137 -5.87 13.59 -7.39
N ALA A 138 -4.99 13.37 -6.41
CA ALA A 138 -4.04 12.26 -6.42
C ALA A 138 -4.75 10.89 -6.46
N LEU A 139 -5.83 10.71 -5.69
CA LEU A 139 -6.67 9.53 -5.78
C LEU A 139 -7.16 9.28 -7.20
N VAL A 140 -7.75 10.31 -7.84
CA VAL A 140 -8.31 10.18 -9.19
C VAL A 140 -7.20 9.92 -10.22
N VAL A 141 -6.11 10.67 -10.16
CA VAL A 141 -5.00 10.57 -11.12
C VAL A 141 -4.31 9.22 -11.01
N VAL A 142 -3.88 8.82 -9.80
CA VAL A 142 -3.15 7.55 -9.60
C VAL A 142 -4.05 6.36 -9.96
N ARG A 143 -5.32 6.37 -9.50
CA ARG A 143 -6.29 5.34 -9.90
C ARG A 143 -6.47 5.28 -11.41
N SER A 144 -6.57 6.42 -12.10
CA SER A 144 -6.77 6.47 -13.54
C SER A 144 -5.57 5.95 -14.32
N VAL A 145 -4.35 6.26 -13.86
CA VAL A 145 -3.11 5.70 -14.43
C VAL A 145 -3.13 4.17 -14.30
N PHE A 146 -3.41 3.63 -13.12
CA PHE A 146 -3.48 2.19 -12.90
C PHE A 146 -4.64 1.53 -13.65
N TRP A 147 -5.78 2.22 -13.77
CA TRP A 147 -6.89 1.75 -14.59
C TRP A 147 -6.52 1.68 -16.08
N ALA A 148 -5.81 2.68 -16.60
CA ALA A 148 -5.31 2.66 -17.96
C ALA A 148 -4.31 1.53 -18.19
N LEU A 149 -3.35 1.34 -17.27
CA LEU A 149 -2.40 0.22 -17.34
C LEU A 149 -3.13 -1.13 -17.33
N TRP A 150 -4.13 -1.31 -16.46
CA TRP A 150 -4.97 -2.49 -16.42
C TRP A 150 -5.74 -2.69 -17.74
N TRP A 151 -6.28 -1.61 -18.32
CA TRP A 151 -7.02 -1.66 -19.57
C TRP A 151 -6.16 -2.13 -20.74
N PHE A 152 -4.92 -1.64 -20.82
CA PHE A 152 -3.99 -2.01 -21.89
C PHE A 152 -3.30 -3.37 -21.64
N HIS A 153 -3.19 -3.82 -20.40
CA HIS A 153 -2.40 -4.99 -20.03
C HIS A 153 -3.03 -5.81 -18.89
N SER A 154 -4.29 -6.17 -19.04
CA SER A 154 -5.08 -6.90 -18.02
C SER A 154 -4.49 -8.27 -17.63
N ALA A 155 -3.65 -8.87 -18.49
CA ALA A 155 -3.00 -10.14 -18.17
C ALA A 155 -1.92 -10.07 -17.09
N GLY A 156 -1.39 -8.87 -16.80
CA GLY A 156 -0.28 -8.67 -15.84
C GLY A 156 -0.65 -7.96 -14.54
N MET A 157 -1.85 -7.36 -14.46
CA MET A 157 -2.26 -6.53 -13.31
C MET A 157 -3.69 -6.83 -12.91
N GLY A 158 -3.91 -7.09 -11.63
CA GLY A 158 -5.25 -7.31 -11.07
C GLY A 158 -6.04 -6.00 -10.94
N PHE A 159 -7.38 -6.05 -11.08
CA PHE A 159 -8.21 -4.87 -10.79
C PHE A 159 -8.15 -4.45 -9.31
N GLY A 160 -7.65 -5.33 -8.45
CA GLY A 160 -7.34 -5.04 -7.04
C GLY A 160 -6.28 -3.93 -6.89
N ASP A 161 -5.25 -3.94 -7.76
CA ASP A 161 -4.19 -2.95 -7.77
C ASP A 161 -4.72 -1.54 -8.12
N VAL A 162 -5.70 -1.46 -9.03
CA VAL A 162 -6.39 -0.20 -9.37
C VAL A 162 -7.13 0.40 -8.16
N ARG A 163 -7.74 -0.45 -7.33
CA ARG A 163 -8.41 -0.02 -6.10
C ARG A 163 -7.40 0.39 -5.03
N LEU A 164 -6.32 -0.38 -4.87
CA LEU A 164 -5.24 -0.05 -3.95
C LEU A 164 -4.57 1.26 -4.36
N ALA A 165 -4.36 1.50 -5.65
CA ALA A 165 -3.81 2.74 -6.19
C ALA A 165 -4.65 3.97 -5.80
N ALA A 166 -5.98 3.85 -5.75
CA ALA A 166 -6.85 4.93 -5.27
C ALA A 166 -6.60 5.27 -3.79
N LEU A 167 -6.51 4.24 -2.93
CA LEU A 167 -6.22 4.40 -1.50
C LEU A 167 -4.86 5.04 -1.28
N LEU A 168 -3.82 4.52 -1.93
CA LEU A 168 -2.45 5.03 -1.79
C LEU A 168 -2.31 6.44 -2.38
N GLY A 169 -2.97 6.72 -3.50
CA GLY A 169 -3.02 8.06 -4.09
C GLY A 169 -3.61 9.07 -3.12
N PHE A 170 -4.72 8.74 -2.45
CA PHE A 170 -5.32 9.60 -1.43
C PHE A 170 -4.39 9.80 -0.24
N ALA A 171 -3.86 8.70 0.32
CA ALA A 171 -3.01 8.74 1.51
C ALA A 171 -1.71 9.55 1.28
N LEU A 172 -1.03 9.32 0.16
CA LEU A 172 0.18 10.07 -0.20
C LEU A 172 -0.13 11.52 -0.58
N GLY A 173 -1.28 11.75 -1.22
CA GLY A 173 -1.74 13.10 -1.57
C GLY A 173 -2.02 14.00 -0.38
N GLN A 174 -2.29 13.44 0.82
CA GLN A 174 -2.37 14.22 2.06
C GLN A 174 -1.02 14.84 2.45
N LEU A 175 0.09 14.24 2.04
CA LEU A 175 1.44 14.71 2.34
C LEU A 175 1.95 15.70 1.29
N GLY A 176 1.95 15.31 0.02
CA GLY A 176 2.45 16.15 -1.07
C GLY A 176 2.52 15.45 -2.42
N TRP A 177 2.77 16.22 -3.48
CA TRP A 177 2.98 15.66 -4.82
C TRP A 177 4.27 14.84 -4.92
N GLY A 178 5.29 15.22 -4.16
CA GLY A 178 6.55 14.48 -4.10
C GLY A 178 6.35 13.06 -3.61
N GLU A 179 5.58 12.89 -2.53
CA GLU A 179 5.23 11.60 -1.95
C GLU A 179 4.41 10.75 -2.92
N VAL A 180 3.46 11.35 -3.64
CA VAL A 180 2.66 10.66 -4.65
C VAL A 180 3.55 10.15 -5.78
N VAL A 181 4.34 11.03 -6.39
CA VAL A 181 5.16 10.68 -7.57
C VAL A 181 6.25 9.68 -7.19
N VAL A 182 7.00 9.95 -6.12
CA VAL A 182 8.08 9.08 -5.67
C VAL A 182 7.52 7.74 -5.19
N GLY A 183 6.38 7.74 -4.47
CA GLY A 183 5.75 6.53 -3.98
C GLY A 183 5.30 5.61 -5.11
N VAL A 184 4.57 6.14 -6.08
CA VAL A 184 4.10 5.37 -7.24
C VAL A 184 5.28 4.86 -8.06
N TYR A 185 6.23 5.73 -8.40
CA TYR A 185 7.38 5.37 -9.22
C TYR A 185 8.29 4.34 -8.54
N SER A 186 8.54 4.49 -7.23
CA SER A 186 9.31 3.52 -6.44
C SER A 186 8.65 2.15 -6.40
N GLY A 187 7.31 2.07 -6.35
CA GLY A 187 6.59 0.80 -6.43
C GLY A 187 6.92 0.03 -7.71
N PHE A 188 6.93 0.70 -8.86
CA PHE A 188 7.33 0.10 -10.13
C PHE A 188 8.81 -0.28 -10.16
N LEU A 189 9.70 0.57 -9.62
CA LEU A 189 11.13 0.27 -9.58
C LEU A 189 11.44 -0.94 -8.70
N VAL A 190 10.88 -1.00 -7.48
CA VAL A 190 11.10 -2.12 -6.55
C VAL A 190 10.53 -3.41 -7.12
N PHE A 191 9.45 -3.35 -7.91
CA PHE A 191 8.93 -4.50 -8.63
C PHE A 191 9.82 -4.93 -9.80
N ALA A 192 10.24 -4.00 -10.64
CA ALA A 192 10.90 -4.29 -11.91
C ALA A 192 12.39 -4.68 -11.74
N LEU A 193 13.10 -3.99 -10.84
CA LEU A 193 14.55 -4.15 -10.70
C LEU A 193 14.98 -5.56 -10.30
N PRO A 194 14.41 -6.23 -9.27
CA PRO A 194 14.80 -7.58 -8.90
C PRO A 194 14.56 -8.59 -10.03
N GLY A 195 13.42 -8.50 -10.70
CA GLY A 195 13.08 -9.36 -11.84
C GLY A 195 14.04 -9.19 -12.99
N LEU A 196 14.36 -7.95 -13.33
CA LEU A 196 15.29 -7.60 -14.40
C LEU A 196 16.71 -8.07 -14.09
N LEU A 197 17.20 -7.78 -12.88
CA LEU A 197 18.54 -8.19 -12.44
C LEU A 197 18.69 -9.71 -12.43
N LEU A 198 17.68 -10.43 -11.96
CA LEU A 198 17.69 -11.89 -11.95
C LEU A 198 17.64 -12.48 -13.37
N ALA A 199 16.84 -11.91 -14.26
CA ALA A 199 16.75 -12.31 -15.66
C ALA A 199 18.09 -12.11 -16.40
N ILE A 200 18.79 -10.99 -16.14
CA ILE A 200 20.12 -10.73 -16.68
C ILE A 200 21.15 -11.71 -16.10
N ALA A 201 21.17 -11.89 -14.77
CA ALA A 201 22.14 -12.76 -14.09
C ALA A 201 22.01 -14.22 -14.50
N ARG A 202 20.79 -14.71 -14.69
CA ARG A 202 20.50 -16.10 -15.08
C ARG A 202 20.40 -16.28 -16.61
N ARG A 203 20.47 -15.19 -17.37
CA ARG A 203 20.27 -15.18 -18.83
C ARG A 203 18.96 -15.85 -19.27
N ASP A 204 17.97 -15.86 -18.39
CA ASP A 204 16.65 -16.46 -18.60
C ASP A 204 15.56 -15.38 -18.63
N ARG A 205 15.07 -15.09 -19.84
CA ARG A 205 13.97 -14.14 -20.05
C ARG A 205 12.60 -14.69 -19.61
N GLY A 206 12.50 -16.00 -19.37
CA GLY A 206 11.28 -16.63 -18.88
C GLY A 206 10.90 -16.13 -17.48
N LEU A 207 11.90 -15.73 -16.66
CA LEU A 207 11.69 -15.17 -15.32
C LEU A 207 10.92 -13.84 -15.34
N LEU A 208 10.98 -13.07 -16.42
CA LEU A 208 10.22 -11.84 -16.59
C LEU A 208 8.71 -12.08 -16.83
N LYS A 209 8.34 -13.33 -17.18
CA LYS A 209 6.95 -13.74 -17.39
C LYS A 209 6.31 -14.36 -16.14
N SER A 210 7.10 -14.57 -15.08
CA SER A 210 6.55 -15.07 -13.82
C SER A 210 5.65 -13.99 -13.19
N ALA A 211 4.38 -14.33 -12.99
CA ALA A 211 3.42 -13.41 -12.40
C ALA A 211 3.68 -13.29 -10.89
N PHE A 212 4.36 -12.23 -10.48
CA PHE A 212 4.48 -11.85 -9.07
C PHE A 212 3.32 -10.93 -8.66
N PRO A 213 2.85 -10.99 -7.40
CA PRO A 213 1.86 -10.04 -6.90
C PRO A 213 2.45 -8.64 -6.88
N PHE A 214 1.73 -7.65 -7.43
CA PHE A 214 2.23 -6.28 -7.52
C PHE A 214 1.91 -5.44 -6.26
N GLY A 215 0.83 -5.78 -5.54
CA GLY A 215 0.38 -5.07 -4.34
C GLY A 215 1.45 -4.80 -3.29
N PRO A 216 2.24 -5.80 -2.84
CA PRO A 216 3.30 -5.58 -1.86
C PRO A 216 4.33 -4.53 -2.29
N PHE A 217 4.66 -4.48 -3.57
CA PHE A 217 5.62 -3.50 -4.12
C PHE A 217 5.02 -2.09 -4.17
N MET A 218 3.71 -1.95 -4.43
CA MET A 218 3.01 -0.67 -4.32
C MET A 218 3.07 -0.14 -2.88
N LEU A 219 2.87 -1.01 -1.88
CA LEU A 219 2.91 -0.65 -0.46
C LEU A 219 4.32 -0.24 -0.01
N VAL A 220 5.35 -0.96 -0.45
CA VAL A 220 6.76 -0.58 -0.22
C VAL A 220 7.06 0.76 -0.91
N GLY A 221 6.62 0.94 -2.14
CA GLY A 221 6.76 2.20 -2.85
C GLY A 221 6.09 3.37 -2.12
N ALA A 222 4.87 3.16 -1.60
CA ALA A 222 4.18 4.17 -0.81
C ALA A 222 4.97 4.55 0.46
N LEU A 223 5.53 3.57 1.17
CA LEU A 223 6.40 3.83 2.32
C LEU A 223 7.64 4.65 1.91
N ILE A 224 8.29 4.31 0.80
CA ILE A 224 9.42 5.09 0.26
C ILE A 224 8.97 6.53 -0.05
N GLY A 225 7.79 6.70 -0.66
CA GLY A 225 7.19 8.02 -0.91
C GLY A 225 7.07 8.85 0.36
N VAL A 226 6.52 8.28 1.43
CA VAL A 226 6.41 8.96 2.74
C VAL A 226 7.77 9.35 3.30
N LEU A 227 8.79 8.49 3.14
CA LEU A 227 10.10 8.71 3.77
C LEU A 227 10.99 9.72 3.04
N VAL A 228 10.93 9.76 1.72
CA VAL A 228 11.87 10.54 0.92
C VAL A 228 11.21 11.40 -0.18
N GLY A 229 9.89 11.36 -0.30
CA GLY A 229 9.16 12.02 -1.39
C GLY A 229 9.42 13.52 -1.46
N SER A 230 9.26 14.24 -0.34
CA SER A 230 9.51 15.68 -0.26
C SER A 230 10.97 16.03 -0.56
N ALA A 231 11.93 15.27 -0.02
CA ALA A 231 13.35 15.51 -0.22
C ALA A 231 13.76 15.32 -1.69
N VAL A 232 13.25 14.28 -2.34
CA VAL A 232 13.49 14.04 -3.78
C VAL A 232 12.82 15.14 -4.61
N TRP A 233 11.58 15.50 -4.29
CA TRP A 233 10.84 16.52 -5.01
C TRP A 233 11.54 17.89 -4.95
N SER A 234 11.93 18.33 -3.75
CA SER A 234 12.64 19.61 -3.57
C SER A 234 14.01 19.66 -4.26
N SER A 235 14.68 18.51 -4.37
CA SER A 235 15.95 18.41 -5.09
C SER A 235 15.79 18.52 -6.60
N LEU A 236 14.69 17.99 -7.16
CA LEU A 236 14.40 18.01 -8.60
C LEU A 236 13.71 19.31 -9.04
N PHE A 237 12.89 19.88 -8.17
CA PHE A 237 12.07 21.04 -8.45
C PHE A 237 12.21 22.12 -7.37
N PRO A 238 13.42 22.72 -7.21
CA PRO A 238 13.67 23.69 -6.13
C PRO A 238 12.80 24.95 -6.22
N ALA A 239 12.25 25.27 -7.38
CA ALA A 239 11.33 26.39 -7.57
C ALA A 239 9.88 26.12 -7.10
N TRP A 240 9.55 24.87 -6.75
CA TRP A 240 8.21 24.42 -6.35
C TRP A 240 8.21 23.77 -4.96
N ALA A 241 9.28 23.91 -4.21
CA ALA A 241 9.51 23.37 -2.87
C ALA A 241 9.23 24.39 -1.77
#